data_eee265622038d9479c226f3e38cdb209
#
_entry.id   eee265622038d9479c226f3e38cdb209
#
_cell.length_a   1.000
_cell.length_b   1.000
_cell.length_c   1.000
_cell.angle_alpha   90.00
_cell.angle_beta   90.00
_cell.angle_gamma   90.00
#
_symmetry.space_group_name_H-M   'P 1'
#
loop_
_entity.id
_entity.type
_entity.pdbx_description
1 polymer ?
#
loop_
_entity_poly.entity_id
_entity_poly.type
_entity_poly.pdbx_seq_one_letter_code
_entity_poly.pdbx_strand_id
1 'polypeptide(L)'
;IDLVDTINEEGGSAHIELYPNAFHSFDADAPLELHPDAYSWANCKLRLSGTTKKVYDPKNKELDFSDPKARRAAYESCATKGEVMAGASPEYKYAADKHLINLLEELR
;
A
#
# COMPACT_ATOMS: atom_id res chain seq x y z
N ILE A 1 11.28 -12.18 -5.45
CA ILE A 1 10.08 -11.97 -4.61
C ILE A 1 8.96 -12.75 -5.24
N ASP A 2 8.31 -13.61 -4.49
CA ASP A 2 7.37 -14.65 -4.95
C ASP A 2 6.35 -14.17 -5.99
N LEU A 3 5.78 -12.99 -5.82
CA LEU A 3 4.79 -12.46 -6.77
C LEU A 3 5.39 -12.12 -8.13
N VAL A 4 6.56 -11.49 -8.17
CA VAL A 4 7.26 -11.15 -9.42
C VAL A 4 7.68 -12.42 -10.14
N ASP A 5 8.20 -13.39 -9.40
CA ASP A 5 8.60 -14.69 -9.94
C ASP A 5 7.40 -15.42 -10.53
N THR A 6 6.28 -15.49 -9.80
CA THR A 6 5.03 -16.09 -10.29
C THR A 6 4.52 -15.43 -11.57
N ILE A 7 4.51 -14.08 -11.63
CA ILE A 7 4.06 -13.35 -12.84
C ILE A 7 4.93 -13.72 -14.04
N ASN A 8 6.25 -13.78 -13.85
CA ASN A 8 7.18 -14.08 -14.93
C ASN A 8 7.09 -15.54 -15.38
N GLU A 9 6.91 -16.49 -14.45
CA GLU A 9 6.68 -17.91 -14.74
C GLU A 9 5.40 -18.15 -15.55
N GLU A 10 4.35 -17.37 -15.30
CA GLU A 10 3.08 -17.43 -16.04
C GLU A 10 3.10 -16.66 -17.37
N GLY A 11 4.28 -16.23 -17.83
CA GLY A 11 4.47 -15.57 -19.12
C GLY A 11 4.23 -14.06 -19.11
N GLY A 12 4.07 -13.47 -17.94
CA GLY A 12 4.03 -12.02 -17.78
C GLY A 12 5.44 -11.41 -17.80
N SER A 13 5.52 -10.10 -17.66
CA SER A 13 6.76 -9.36 -17.48
C SER A 13 6.63 -8.44 -16.31
N ALA A 14 7.26 -8.79 -15.20
CA ALA A 14 7.28 -7.99 -13.98
C ALA A 14 8.70 -7.75 -13.51
N HIS A 15 8.96 -6.56 -13.02
CA HIS A 15 10.21 -6.15 -12.43
C HIS A 15 9.95 -5.41 -11.12
N ILE A 16 10.87 -5.46 -10.18
CA ILE A 16 10.76 -4.77 -8.89
C ILE A 16 12.00 -3.93 -8.64
N GLU A 17 11.79 -2.67 -8.30
CA GLU A 17 12.82 -1.77 -7.80
C GLU A 17 12.70 -1.64 -6.28
N LEU A 18 13.80 -1.80 -5.59
CA LEU A 18 13.85 -1.69 -4.13
C LEU A 18 14.68 -0.47 -3.73
N TYR A 19 14.12 0.33 -2.85
CA TYR A 19 14.77 1.52 -2.29
C TYR A 19 15.01 1.28 -0.78
N PRO A 20 16.19 0.77 -0.40
CA PRO A 20 16.49 0.44 0.99
C PRO A 20 16.38 1.68 1.89
N ASN A 21 15.70 1.53 3.03
CA ASN A 21 15.47 2.59 3.99
C ASN A 21 14.63 3.79 3.48
N ALA A 22 13.96 3.68 2.34
CA ALA A 22 12.94 4.64 1.96
C ALA A 22 11.73 4.54 2.90
N PHE A 23 11.27 5.69 3.37
CA PHE A 23 10.08 5.76 4.22
C PHE A 23 8.81 5.86 3.39
N HIS A 24 7.66 5.71 4.05
CA HIS A 24 6.36 5.91 3.42
C HIS A 24 6.28 7.31 2.79
N SER A 25 5.74 7.41 1.58
CA SER A 25 5.65 8.65 0.80
C SER A 25 7.03 9.27 0.44
N PHE A 26 8.04 8.45 0.20
CA PHE A 26 9.38 8.91 -0.17
C PHE A 26 9.41 9.76 -1.46
N ASP A 27 8.44 9.56 -2.34
CA ASP A 27 8.24 10.24 -3.61
C ASP A 27 7.44 11.54 -3.51
N ALA A 28 6.93 11.88 -2.33
CA ALA A 28 6.24 13.14 -2.07
C ALA A 28 7.23 14.29 -1.86
N ASP A 29 6.70 15.52 -1.87
CA ASP A 29 7.47 16.73 -1.54
C ASP A 29 7.37 17.13 -0.06
N ALA A 30 6.59 16.36 0.74
CA ALA A 30 6.42 16.62 2.16
C ALA A 30 7.72 16.30 2.94
N PRO A 31 8.09 17.10 3.95
CA PRO A 31 9.27 16.84 4.76
C PRO A 31 9.17 15.48 5.46
N LEU A 32 10.32 14.88 5.76
CA LEU A 32 10.37 13.66 6.53
C LEU A 32 10.04 13.96 8.00
N GLU A 33 8.95 13.38 8.49
CA GLU A 33 8.42 13.62 9.82
C GLU A 33 8.04 12.32 10.53
N LEU A 34 8.14 12.32 11.86
CA LEU A 34 7.61 11.25 12.70
C LEU A 34 6.13 11.47 12.95
N HIS A 35 5.31 10.47 12.62
CA HIS A 35 3.90 10.42 12.95
C HIS A 35 3.67 9.44 14.11
N PRO A 36 3.52 9.94 15.36
CA PRO A 36 3.51 9.10 16.56
C PRO A 36 2.23 8.28 16.72
N ASP A 37 1.14 8.71 16.10
CA ASP A 37 -0.19 8.11 16.23
C ASP A 37 -0.71 7.50 14.91
N ALA A 38 0.17 7.03 14.06
CA ALA A 38 -0.22 6.41 12.80
C ALA A 38 -0.97 5.10 13.03
N TYR A 39 -1.97 4.83 12.21
CA TYR A 39 -2.71 3.59 12.27
C TYR A 39 -2.07 2.49 11.42
N SER A 40 -1.93 1.30 12.01
CA SER A 40 -1.63 0.06 11.29
C SER A 40 -2.89 -0.79 11.16
N TRP A 41 -3.20 -1.20 9.94
CA TRP A 41 -4.35 -2.05 9.59
C TRP A 41 -3.95 -3.53 9.44
N ALA A 42 -2.71 -3.89 9.78
CA ALA A 42 -2.17 -5.24 9.59
C ALA A 42 -3.01 -6.34 10.27
N ASN A 43 -3.68 -6.00 11.37
CA ASN A 43 -4.54 -6.91 12.10
C ASN A 43 -6.01 -6.92 11.62
N CYS A 44 -6.35 -6.04 10.67
CA CYS A 44 -7.69 -5.94 10.11
C CYS A 44 -7.89 -6.99 9.02
N LYS A 45 -8.16 -8.22 9.40
CA LYS A 45 -8.37 -9.34 8.46
C LYS A 45 -9.74 -9.25 7.78
N LEU A 46 -9.94 -8.17 7.03
CA LEU A 46 -11.15 -7.96 6.25
C LEU A 46 -11.06 -8.71 4.92
N ARG A 47 -12.18 -9.24 4.45
CA ARG A 47 -12.28 -9.94 3.17
C ARG A 47 -13.14 -9.16 2.21
N LEU A 48 -12.60 -8.83 1.04
CA LEU A 48 -13.34 -8.24 -0.06
C LEU A 48 -13.82 -9.36 -1.01
N SER A 49 -15.11 -9.39 -1.28
CA SER A 49 -15.67 -10.26 -2.31
C SER A 49 -15.45 -9.64 -3.69
N GLY A 50 -14.71 -10.32 -4.55
CA GLY A 50 -14.49 -9.89 -5.94
C GLY A 50 -15.78 -9.85 -6.76
N THR A 51 -16.75 -10.73 -6.45
CA THR A 51 -18.02 -10.83 -7.15
C THR A 51 -19.02 -9.78 -6.71
N THR A 52 -19.24 -9.66 -5.39
CA THR A 52 -20.29 -8.78 -4.85
C THR A 52 -19.77 -7.37 -4.52
N LYS A 53 -18.47 -7.15 -4.52
CA LYS A 53 -17.80 -5.92 -4.08
C LYS A 53 -18.10 -5.54 -2.62
N LYS A 54 -18.52 -6.51 -1.83
CA LYS A 54 -18.84 -6.32 -0.41
C LYS A 54 -17.67 -6.70 0.48
N VAL A 55 -17.58 -6.05 1.63
CA VAL A 55 -16.56 -6.30 2.66
C VAL A 55 -17.17 -7.09 3.79
N TYR A 56 -16.43 -8.05 4.29
CA TYR A 56 -16.82 -8.92 5.39
C TYR A 56 -15.75 -8.92 6.48
N ASP A 57 -16.20 -8.98 7.72
CA ASP A 57 -15.30 -9.20 8.86
C ASP A 57 -14.82 -10.67 8.95
N PRO A 58 -13.90 -11.01 9.84
CA PRO A 58 -13.44 -12.39 10.02
C PRO A 58 -14.52 -13.38 10.41
N LYS A 59 -15.66 -12.91 10.91
CA LYS A 59 -16.84 -13.73 11.28
C LYS A 59 -17.87 -13.83 10.15
N ASN A 60 -17.52 -13.38 8.94
CA ASN A 60 -18.39 -13.33 7.77
C ASN A 60 -19.59 -12.36 7.88
N LYS A 61 -19.55 -11.42 8.82
CA LYS A 61 -20.54 -10.34 8.87
C LYS A 61 -20.24 -9.33 7.78
N GLU A 62 -21.24 -9.00 6.97
CA GLU A 62 -21.14 -7.94 5.97
C GLU A 62 -20.99 -6.57 6.66
N LEU A 63 -20.05 -5.79 6.16
CA LEU A 63 -19.77 -4.43 6.60
C LEU A 63 -20.15 -3.44 5.49
N ASP A 64 -20.98 -2.46 5.82
CA ASP A 64 -21.33 -1.39 4.87
C ASP A 64 -20.20 -0.37 4.78
N PHE A 65 -19.28 -0.57 3.83
CA PHE A 65 -18.17 0.36 3.58
C PHE A 65 -18.57 1.61 2.79
N SER A 66 -19.81 1.70 2.32
CA SER A 66 -20.36 2.93 1.76
C SER A 66 -20.71 3.96 2.84
N ASP A 67 -21.06 3.47 4.04
CA ASP A 67 -21.23 4.32 5.22
C ASP A 67 -19.86 4.65 5.86
N PRO A 68 -19.43 5.93 5.87
CA PRO A 68 -18.16 6.32 6.48
C PRO A 68 -18.05 5.99 7.98
N LYS A 69 -19.17 6.02 8.71
CA LYS A 69 -19.18 5.71 10.15
C LYS A 69 -18.99 4.22 10.39
N ALA A 70 -19.68 3.37 9.63
CA ALA A 70 -19.51 1.92 9.71
C ALA A 70 -18.10 1.50 9.31
N ARG A 71 -17.56 2.08 8.25
CA ARG A 71 -16.18 1.85 7.82
C ARG A 71 -15.16 2.25 8.88
N ARG A 72 -15.30 3.43 9.48
CA ARG A 72 -14.42 3.89 10.56
C ARG A 72 -14.48 2.97 11.77
N ALA A 73 -15.68 2.58 12.23
CA ALA A 73 -15.86 1.65 13.34
C ALA A 73 -15.23 0.28 13.06
N ALA A 74 -15.33 -0.23 11.83
CA ALA A 74 -14.69 -1.48 11.43
C ALA A 74 -13.17 -1.40 11.55
N TYR A 75 -12.54 -0.32 11.10
CA TYR A 75 -11.11 -0.12 11.25
C TYR A 75 -10.68 0.08 12.71
N GLU A 76 -11.37 0.91 13.47
CA GLU A 76 -11.07 1.16 14.89
C GLU A 76 -11.16 -0.11 15.74
N SER A 77 -11.93 -1.10 15.33
CA SER A 77 -12.04 -2.39 16.01
C SER A 77 -10.79 -3.28 15.89
N CYS A 78 -9.96 -3.06 14.88
CA CYS A 78 -8.81 -3.93 14.56
C CYS A 78 -7.50 -3.17 14.34
N ALA A 79 -7.53 -1.86 14.10
CA ALA A 79 -6.34 -1.05 13.90
C ALA A 79 -5.56 -0.88 15.21
N THR A 80 -4.25 -0.87 15.10
CA THR A 80 -3.34 -0.50 16.19
C THR A 80 -2.69 0.84 15.86
N LYS A 81 -2.33 1.59 16.90
CA LYS A 81 -1.55 2.83 16.77
C LYS A 81 -0.08 2.56 17.00
N GLY A 82 0.75 3.29 16.29
CA GLY A 82 2.20 3.22 16.44
C GLY A 82 2.89 4.39 15.77
N GLU A 83 4.19 4.45 15.93
CA GLU A 83 5.01 5.46 15.28
C GLU A 83 5.37 5.03 13.87
N VAL A 84 5.34 5.99 12.92
CA VAL A 84 5.84 5.79 11.57
C VAL A 84 6.57 7.04 11.10
N MET A 85 7.70 6.83 10.42
CA MET A 85 8.35 7.88 9.65
C MET A 85 7.74 7.94 8.27
N ALA A 86 7.38 9.13 7.81
CA ALA A 86 6.90 9.35 6.45
C ALA A 86 7.42 10.68 5.91
N GLY A 87 7.64 10.73 4.60
CA GLY A 87 8.06 11.94 3.92
C GLY A 87 9.16 11.73 2.91
N ALA A 88 9.55 12.82 2.27
CA ALA A 88 10.41 12.85 1.10
C ALA A 88 11.77 12.18 1.30
N SER A 89 12.20 11.50 0.25
CA SER A 89 13.58 11.13 0.00
C SER A 89 13.93 11.53 -1.44
N PRO A 90 14.48 12.73 -1.63
CA PRO A 90 14.73 13.27 -2.98
C PRO A 90 15.59 12.37 -3.86
N GLU A 91 16.55 11.65 -3.28
CA GLU A 91 17.39 10.70 -4.00
C GLU A 91 16.57 9.53 -4.57
N TYR A 92 15.72 8.92 -3.75
CA TYR A 92 14.89 7.80 -4.19
C TYR A 92 13.73 8.24 -5.08
N LYS A 93 13.17 9.43 -4.86
CA LYS A 93 12.21 10.04 -5.78
C LYS A 93 12.82 10.18 -7.17
N TYR A 94 14.00 10.77 -7.27
CA TYR A 94 14.69 10.92 -8.54
C TYR A 94 14.97 9.57 -9.22
N ALA A 95 15.43 8.58 -8.46
CA ALA A 95 15.69 7.23 -8.98
C ALA A 95 14.40 6.56 -9.49
N ALA A 96 13.29 6.66 -8.75
CA ALA A 96 12.01 6.12 -9.14
C ALA A 96 11.46 6.78 -10.42
N ASP A 97 11.50 8.10 -10.50
CA ASP A 97 11.10 8.85 -11.69
C ASP A 97 11.92 8.45 -12.92
N LYS A 98 13.22 8.30 -12.75
CA LYS A 98 14.10 7.86 -13.83
C LYS A 98 13.80 6.45 -14.30
N HIS A 99 13.56 5.51 -13.38
CA HIS A 99 13.18 4.14 -13.74
C HIS A 99 11.86 4.12 -14.50
N LEU A 100 10.88 4.88 -14.06
CA LEU A 100 9.58 4.99 -14.74
C LEU A 100 9.74 5.56 -16.17
N ILE A 101 10.52 6.64 -16.34
CA ILE A 101 10.77 7.26 -17.65
C ILE A 101 11.43 6.26 -18.58
N ASN A 102 12.48 5.56 -18.14
CA ASN A 102 13.18 4.55 -18.93
C ASN A 102 12.21 3.43 -19.37
N LEU A 103 11.37 2.93 -18.46
CA LEU A 103 10.37 1.92 -18.78
C LEU A 103 9.38 2.41 -19.85
N LEU A 104 8.90 3.63 -19.74
CA LEU A 104 7.98 4.23 -20.72
C LEU A 104 8.64 4.43 -22.10
N GLU A 105 9.94 4.72 -22.13
CA GLU A 105 10.70 4.82 -23.38
C GLU A 105 10.89 3.45 -24.04
N GLU A 106 11.12 2.40 -23.28
CA GLU A 106 11.23 1.02 -23.78
C GLU A 106 9.91 0.50 -24.37
N LEU A 107 8.78 0.98 -23.88
CA LEU A 107 7.44 0.60 -24.36
C LEU A 107 6.97 1.37 -25.61
N ARG A 108 7.72 2.36 -26.03
CA ARG A 108 7.45 3.14 -27.26
C ARG A 108 7.88 2.38 -28.48
#